data_1dcdbb59c60d1bce2a571449c9d29331
#
_entry.id   1dcdbb59c60d1bce2a571449c9d29331
#
_cell.length_a   1.000
_cell.length_b   1.000
_cell.length_c   1.000
_cell.angle_alpha   90.00
_cell.angle_beta   90.00
_cell.angle_gamma   90.00
#
_symmetry.space_group_name_H-M   'P 1'
#
loop_
_entity.id
_entity.type
_entity.pdbx_description
1 polymer ?
#
loop_
_entity_poly.entity_id
_entity_poly.type
_entity_poly.pdbx_seq_one_letter_code
_entity_poly.pdbx_strand_id
1 'polypeptide(L)'
;MIIRRALLLCALLFTPVAFSADISGTWKHAQNPAWIEIRLEEGSATVVRNDKYPDRVGRKVLKDLQADKSKQGLWHGLIYAEKLGEYKNVEVSLPEADRMLIKGKVGFMSRTVEWVRVDTIR
;
A
#
# COMPACT_ATOMS: atom_id res chain seq x y z
N MET A 1 32.47 -38.45 17.70
CA MET A 1 31.20 -38.30 18.24
C MET A 1 30.84 -36.89 18.53
N ILE A 2 31.73 -36.05 18.65
CA ILE A 2 31.40 -34.74 18.97
C ILE A 2 31.00 -33.90 17.85
N ILE A 3 31.25 -34.34 16.72
CA ILE A 3 31.10 -33.53 15.58
C ILE A 3 29.75 -33.15 15.16
N ARG A 4 28.82 -33.92 15.50
CA ARG A 4 27.50 -33.68 15.00
C ARG A 4 26.96 -32.38 15.31
N ARG A 5 27.39 -31.77 16.33
CA ARG A 5 26.80 -30.57 16.68
C ARG A 5 26.90 -29.55 15.63
N ALA A 6 27.96 -29.54 14.93
CA ALA A 6 28.15 -28.51 13.92
C ALA A 6 27.07 -28.51 12.88
N LEU A 7 26.54 -29.65 12.67
CA LEU A 7 25.54 -29.75 11.65
C LEU A 7 24.28 -29.01 11.94
N LEU A 8 23.96 -28.98 13.18
CA LEU A 8 22.73 -28.35 13.57
C LEU A 8 22.74 -26.89 13.26
N LEU A 9 23.89 -26.32 13.33
CA LEU A 9 23.98 -24.92 13.08
C LEU A 9 23.58 -24.56 11.69
N CYS A 10 23.93 -25.38 10.78
CA CYS A 10 23.61 -25.06 9.40
C CYS A 10 22.15 -24.93 9.16
N ALA A 11 21.40 -25.73 9.84
CA ALA A 11 19.96 -25.67 9.65
C ALA A 11 19.39 -24.35 10.09
N LEU A 12 19.99 -23.77 11.08
CA LEU A 12 19.48 -22.53 11.58
C LEU A 12 19.70 -21.37 10.64
N LEU A 13 20.66 -21.49 9.78
CA LEU A 13 20.95 -20.42 8.88
C LEU A 13 19.91 -20.26 7.81
N PHE A 14 19.03 -21.19 7.76
CA PHE A 14 18.05 -21.20 6.76
C PHE A 14 16.74 -20.67 7.18
N THR A 15 16.72 -19.69 8.01
CA THR A 15 15.49 -19.01 8.33
C THR A 15 15.00 -18.34 7.08
N PRO A 16 13.82 -18.61 6.64
CA PRO A 16 13.27 -17.92 5.49
C PRO A 16 13.11 -16.47 5.86
N VAL A 17 13.56 -15.64 4.96
CA VAL A 17 13.34 -14.22 5.12
C VAL A 17 11.86 -14.00 4.97
N ALA A 18 11.23 -13.63 6.03
CA ALA A 18 9.82 -13.32 5.95
C ALA A 18 9.69 -11.97 5.28
N PHE A 19 9.16 -11.95 4.09
CA PHE A 19 8.77 -10.73 3.47
C PHE A 19 7.47 -10.30 4.07
N SER A 20 7.50 -9.36 4.97
CA SER A 20 6.25 -8.71 5.27
C SER A 20 6.06 -7.68 4.19
N ALA A 21 5.25 -8.03 3.23
CA ALA A 21 4.89 -7.09 2.19
C ALA A 21 4.05 -5.99 2.80
N ASP A 22 4.38 -4.76 2.52
CA ASP A 22 3.57 -3.64 2.94
C ASP A 22 3.22 -2.79 1.72
N ILE A 23 2.47 -1.72 1.93
CA ILE A 23 1.97 -0.90 0.84
C ILE A 23 2.91 0.24 0.47
N SER A 24 4.09 0.32 1.06
CA SER A 24 5.05 1.36 0.67
C SER A 24 5.52 1.13 -0.76
N GLY A 25 5.68 2.20 -1.51
CA GLY A 25 6.16 2.13 -2.88
C GLY A 25 5.27 2.89 -3.85
N THR A 26 5.52 2.66 -5.13
CA THR A 26 4.82 3.34 -6.20
C THR A 26 3.77 2.43 -6.80
N TRP A 27 2.59 3.00 -7.01
CA TRP A 27 1.42 2.26 -7.49
C TRP A 27 0.78 3.00 -8.65
N LYS A 28 0.32 2.24 -9.63
CA LYS A 28 -0.44 2.80 -10.74
C LYS A 28 -1.88 2.35 -10.63
N HIS A 29 -2.82 3.28 -10.82
CA HIS A 29 -4.25 2.97 -10.87
C HIS A 29 -4.48 1.92 -11.97
N ALA A 30 -5.27 0.90 -11.68
CA ALA A 30 -5.44 -0.21 -12.64
C ALA A 30 -6.07 0.24 -13.95
N GLN A 31 -6.89 1.28 -13.92
CA GLN A 31 -7.64 1.70 -15.10
C GLN A 31 -7.31 3.11 -15.60
N ASN A 32 -6.82 3.98 -14.72
CA ASN A 32 -6.57 5.37 -15.09
C ASN A 32 -5.07 5.67 -15.13
N PRO A 33 -4.64 6.67 -15.89
CA PRO A 33 -3.23 7.04 -15.96
C PRO A 33 -2.86 7.91 -14.75
N ALA A 34 -2.84 7.30 -13.59
CA ALA A 34 -2.57 7.96 -12.31
C ALA A 34 -1.63 7.10 -11.48
N TRP A 35 -0.61 7.74 -10.90
CA TRP A 35 0.42 7.07 -10.10
C TRP A 35 0.54 7.76 -8.76
N ILE A 36 0.65 6.96 -7.70
CA ILE A 36 0.86 7.48 -6.35
C ILE A 36 2.07 6.80 -5.71
N GLU A 37 2.70 7.50 -4.79
CA GLU A 37 3.77 6.93 -3.98
C GLU A 37 3.32 6.90 -2.53
N ILE A 38 3.36 5.72 -1.92
CA ILE A 38 2.99 5.54 -0.52
C ILE A 38 4.26 5.46 0.31
N ARG A 39 4.31 6.25 1.38
CA ARG A 39 5.38 6.21 2.38
C ARG A 39 4.73 5.94 3.72
N LEU A 40 4.82 4.67 4.16
CA LEU A 40 4.18 4.28 5.41
C LEU A 40 4.80 4.95 6.62
N GLU A 41 6.10 5.24 6.59
CA GLU A 41 6.74 5.93 7.69
C GLU A 41 6.15 7.33 7.89
N GLU A 42 5.56 7.90 6.86
CA GLU A 42 4.87 9.19 6.96
C GLU A 42 3.37 9.01 7.06
N GLY A 43 2.89 7.79 6.88
CA GLY A 43 1.46 7.50 6.89
C GLY A 43 0.69 8.16 5.75
N SER A 44 1.34 8.38 4.61
CA SER A 44 0.71 9.15 3.54
C SER A 44 1.09 8.67 2.16
N ALA A 45 0.32 9.10 1.18
CA ALA A 45 0.61 8.88 -0.23
C ALA A 45 0.41 10.16 -1.01
N THR A 46 1.28 10.38 -1.98
CA THR A 46 1.28 11.58 -2.81
C THR A 46 1.13 11.19 -4.27
N VAL A 47 0.38 11.99 -5.01
CA VAL A 47 0.26 11.80 -6.46
C VAL A 47 1.58 12.19 -7.10
N VAL A 48 2.21 11.26 -7.81
CA VAL A 48 3.50 11.51 -8.46
C VAL A 48 3.36 11.71 -9.96
N ARG A 49 2.27 11.24 -10.54
CA ARG A 49 1.97 11.47 -11.95
C ARG A 49 0.47 11.30 -12.20
N ASN A 50 -0.11 12.14 -13.02
CA ASN A 50 -1.50 12.00 -13.42
C ASN A 50 -1.62 12.63 -14.81
N ASP A 51 -1.83 11.79 -15.83
CA ASP A 51 -1.84 12.28 -17.21
C ASP A 51 -3.14 12.99 -17.57
N LYS A 52 -4.23 12.61 -16.90
CA LYS A 52 -5.52 13.24 -17.16
C LYS A 52 -5.68 14.55 -16.37
N TYR A 53 -5.15 14.58 -15.17
CA TYR A 53 -5.24 15.74 -14.30
C TYR A 53 -3.85 16.08 -13.73
N PRO A 54 -2.97 16.65 -14.57
CA PRO A 54 -1.60 16.89 -14.13
C PRO A 54 -1.47 17.87 -12.96
N ASP A 55 -2.49 18.69 -12.74
CA ASP A 55 -2.49 19.60 -11.61
C ASP A 55 -2.64 18.90 -10.26
N ARG A 56 -2.98 17.62 -10.25
CA ARG A 56 -3.07 16.84 -9.01
C ARG A 56 -1.72 16.33 -8.51
N VAL A 57 -0.67 16.42 -9.32
CA VAL A 57 0.66 15.97 -8.90
C VAL A 57 1.10 16.79 -7.69
N GLY A 58 1.60 16.09 -6.67
CA GLY A 58 2.00 16.70 -5.41
C GLY A 58 0.92 16.68 -4.34
N ARG A 59 -0.31 16.31 -4.70
CA ARG A 59 -1.40 16.25 -3.73
C ARG A 59 -1.23 15.04 -2.82
N LYS A 60 -1.43 15.25 -1.53
CA LYS A 60 -1.46 14.15 -0.57
C LYS A 60 -2.82 13.50 -0.65
N VAL A 61 -2.89 12.38 -1.33
CA VAL A 61 -4.16 11.70 -1.62
C VAL A 61 -4.57 10.74 -0.52
N LEU A 62 -3.61 10.18 0.22
CA LEU A 62 -3.88 9.36 1.40
C LEU A 62 -3.12 9.95 2.57
N LYS A 63 -3.71 9.89 3.75
CA LYS A 63 -3.04 10.32 4.97
C LYS A 63 -3.54 9.52 6.17
N ASP A 64 -2.83 9.65 7.28
CA ASP A 64 -3.16 8.97 8.53
C ASP A 64 -3.27 7.46 8.35
N LEU A 65 -2.41 6.90 7.51
CA LEU A 65 -2.38 5.46 7.26
C LEU A 65 -1.76 4.73 8.44
N GLN A 66 -2.49 3.77 8.98
CA GLN A 66 -2.03 2.95 10.09
C GLN A 66 -2.42 1.50 9.85
N ALA A 67 -1.51 0.59 10.17
CA ALA A 67 -1.80 -0.83 10.06
C ALA A 67 -2.89 -1.23 11.06
N ASP A 68 -3.76 -2.14 10.62
CA ASP A 68 -4.78 -2.70 11.50
C ASP A 68 -4.09 -3.51 12.58
N LYS A 69 -4.54 -3.38 13.83
CA LYS A 69 -3.88 -4.01 14.95
C LYS A 69 -4.08 -5.51 15.02
N SER A 70 -5.14 -6.01 14.41
CA SER A 70 -5.48 -7.42 14.50
C SER A 70 -5.39 -8.16 13.18
N LYS A 71 -5.43 -7.48 12.05
CA LYS A 71 -5.38 -8.12 10.74
C LYS A 71 -4.15 -7.70 9.96
N GLN A 72 -3.35 -8.67 9.55
CA GLN A 72 -2.23 -8.38 8.67
C GLN A 72 -2.73 -8.06 7.27
N GLY A 73 -2.01 -7.19 6.59
CA GLY A 73 -2.36 -6.84 5.23
C GLY A 73 -3.53 -5.87 5.11
N LEU A 74 -3.87 -5.22 6.21
CA LEU A 74 -4.95 -4.23 6.23
C LEU A 74 -4.47 -2.95 6.89
N TRP A 75 -4.78 -1.83 6.27
CA TRP A 75 -4.46 -0.50 6.81
C TRP A 75 -5.71 0.35 6.78
N HIS A 76 -5.77 1.32 7.67
CA HIS A 76 -6.85 2.29 7.74
C HIS A 76 -6.28 3.68 7.54
N GLY A 77 -7.04 4.56 6.96
CA GLY A 77 -6.60 5.92 6.76
C GLY A 77 -7.68 6.78 6.15
N LEU A 78 -7.26 7.87 5.54
CA LEU A 78 -8.16 8.82 4.91
C LEU A 78 -7.72 9.02 3.46
N ILE A 79 -8.69 9.13 2.55
CA ILE A 79 -8.44 9.43 1.16
C ILE A 79 -9.10 10.75 0.80
N TYR A 80 -8.43 11.55 -0.03
CA TYR A 80 -9.02 12.79 -0.51
C TYR A 80 -10.06 12.48 -1.59
N ALA A 81 -11.30 12.84 -1.32
CA ALA A 81 -12.39 12.64 -2.26
C ALA A 81 -12.54 13.89 -3.12
N GLU A 82 -12.09 13.82 -4.36
CA GLU A 82 -12.03 14.98 -5.25
C GLU A 82 -13.39 15.65 -5.42
N LYS A 83 -14.44 14.87 -5.58
CA LYS A 83 -15.77 15.44 -5.80
C LYS A 83 -16.32 16.12 -4.56
N LEU A 84 -15.89 15.74 -3.38
CA LEU A 84 -16.39 16.30 -2.13
C LEU A 84 -15.47 17.36 -1.56
N GLY A 85 -14.23 17.40 -2.03
CA GLY A 85 -13.24 18.35 -1.52
C GLY A 85 -12.82 18.10 -0.09
N GLU A 86 -12.95 16.85 0.37
CA GLU A 86 -12.58 16.51 1.75
C GLU A 86 -12.09 15.08 1.85
N TYR A 87 -11.46 14.76 2.99
CA TYR A 87 -10.96 13.41 3.24
C TYR A 87 -12.05 12.53 3.80
N LYS A 88 -12.03 11.25 3.39
CA LYS A 88 -12.99 10.25 3.82
C LYS A 88 -12.25 9.01 4.27
N ASN A 89 -12.87 8.23 5.15
CA ASN A 89 -12.27 6.99 5.65
C ASN A 89 -12.09 5.97 4.56
N VAL A 90 -10.97 5.26 4.59
CA VAL A 90 -10.70 4.16 3.66
C VAL A 90 -10.04 3.01 4.38
N GLU A 91 -10.18 1.84 3.77
CA GLU A 91 -9.42 0.65 4.11
C GLU A 91 -8.54 0.30 2.93
N VAL A 92 -7.29 -0.04 3.21
CA VAL A 92 -6.33 -0.44 2.18
C VAL A 92 -5.92 -1.86 2.47
N SER A 93 -6.02 -2.73 1.48
CA SER A 93 -5.62 -4.12 1.63
C SER A 93 -4.66 -4.52 0.54
N LEU A 94 -3.88 -5.57 0.82
CA LEU A 94 -2.85 -6.06 -0.09
C LEU A 94 -3.09 -7.55 -0.34
N PRO A 95 -4.05 -7.89 -1.24
CA PRO A 95 -4.32 -9.30 -1.51
C PRO A 95 -3.14 -10.02 -2.15
N GLU A 96 -2.28 -9.28 -2.86
CA GLU A 96 -1.07 -9.82 -3.45
C GLU A 96 0.02 -8.76 -3.31
N ALA A 97 1.28 -9.17 -3.39
CA ALA A 97 2.39 -8.23 -3.18
C ALA A 97 2.37 -7.06 -4.17
N ASP A 98 1.85 -7.29 -5.36
CA ASP A 98 1.81 -6.26 -6.41
C ASP A 98 0.41 -5.73 -6.70
N ARG A 99 -0.58 -6.07 -5.85
CA ARG A 99 -1.95 -5.65 -6.06
C ARG A 99 -2.54 -5.09 -4.78
N MET A 100 -3.03 -3.89 -4.85
CA MET A 100 -3.56 -3.17 -3.69
C MET A 100 -5.00 -2.75 -3.97
N LEU A 101 -5.85 -2.87 -2.96
CA LEU A 101 -7.23 -2.42 -3.04
C LEU A 101 -7.45 -1.29 -2.04
N ILE A 102 -8.03 -0.20 -2.52
CA ILE A 102 -8.42 0.91 -1.65
C ILE A 102 -9.93 0.98 -1.67
N LYS A 103 -10.52 0.78 -0.49
CA LYS A 103 -11.97 0.77 -0.33
C LYS A 103 -12.43 1.96 0.48
N GLY A 104 -13.20 2.83 -0.16
CA GLY A 104 -13.75 4.01 0.50
C GLY A 104 -15.22 3.85 0.76
N LYS A 105 -15.71 4.52 1.80
CA LYS A 105 -17.12 4.52 2.14
C LYS A 105 -17.62 5.94 2.24
N VAL A 106 -18.77 6.19 1.62
CA VAL A 106 -19.47 7.45 1.75
C VAL A 106 -20.92 7.10 2.08
N GLY A 107 -21.32 7.32 3.32
CA GLY A 107 -22.62 6.88 3.81
C GLY A 107 -22.70 5.36 3.78
N PHE A 108 -23.74 4.81 3.16
CA PHE A 108 -23.89 3.37 3.03
C PHE A 108 -23.29 2.81 1.72
N MET A 109 -22.72 3.66 0.89
CA MET A 109 -22.11 3.23 -0.37
C MET A 109 -20.62 3.01 -0.15
N SER A 110 -20.08 2.00 -0.84
CA SER A 110 -18.65 1.75 -0.82
C SER A 110 -18.14 1.58 -2.24
N ARG A 111 -16.89 1.93 -2.45
CA ARG A 111 -16.24 1.80 -3.75
C ARG A 111 -14.83 1.28 -3.53
N THR A 112 -14.46 0.28 -4.32
CA THR A 112 -13.13 -0.29 -4.26
C THR A 112 -12.38 -0.01 -5.55
N VAL A 113 -11.16 0.46 -5.43
CA VAL A 113 -10.30 0.77 -6.57
C VAL A 113 -9.05 -0.07 -6.46
N GLU A 114 -8.66 -0.67 -7.56
CA GLU A 114 -7.45 -1.50 -7.62
C GLU A 114 -6.26 -0.70 -8.12
N TRP A 115 -5.09 -0.95 -7.50
CA TRP A 115 -3.82 -0.34 -7.88
C TRP A 115 -2.80 -1.45 -8.06
N VAL A 116 -1.88 -1.24 -8.99
CA VAL A 116 -0.85 -2.20 -9.33
C VAL A 116 0.51 -1.63 -8.99
N ARG A 117 1.33 -2.42 -8.31
CA ARG A 117 2.68 -1.97 -7.93
C ARG A 117 3.54 -1.84 -9.18
N VAL A 118 4.29 -0.75 -9.27
CA VAL A 118 5.19 -0.51 -10.38
C VAL A 118 6.56 -0.14 -9.86
N ASP A 119 7.59 -0.46 -10.63
CA ASP A 119 8.97 -0.14 -10.25
C ASP A 119 9.32 1.29 -10.61
N THR A 120 8.71 1.79 -11.67
CA THR A 120 8.99 3.14 -12.15
C THR A 120 7.68 3.80 -12.54
N ILE A 121 7.71 5.11 -12.62
CA ILE A 121 6.54 5.89 -13.00
C ILE A 121 6.43 5.93 -14.51
N ARG A 122 5.51 5.14 -15.04
CA ARG A 122 5.27 5.11 -16.49
C ARG A 122 3.83 4.99 -16.82
#